data_3e855d4323723b13c40ec11bb32210f9
#
_entry.id   3e855d4323723b13c40ec11bb32210f9
#
_cell.length_a   1.000
_cell.length_b   1.000
_cell.length_c   1.000
_cell.angle_alpha   90.00
_cell.angle_beta   90.00
_cell.angle_gamma   90.00
#
_symmetry.space_group_name_H-M   'P 1'
#
loop_
_entity.id
_entity.type
_entity.pdbx_description
1 polymer ?
#
loop_
_entity_poly.entity_id
_entity_poly.type
_entity_poly.pdbx_seq_one_letter_code
_entity_poly.pdbx_strand_id
1 'polypeptide(L)'
;MLEKEFQQSLVDLARWNGWRAHATRTVQVKSGHWLSPGIDAGFPDLILARKGELLFVECKLDKTKTRANQDLWLELLESVCRIGQVECYVWRPADWQKITQRLTSQTKRKV
;
A
#
# COMPACT_ATOMS: atom_id res chain seq x y z
N MET A 1 -13.17 -11.54 6.80
CA MET A 1 -12.67 -10.17 6.59
C MET A 1 -12.60 -9.87 5.12
N LEU A 2 -13.09 -8.73 4.71
CA LEU A 2 -12.96 -8.25 3.34
C LEU A 2 -11.65 -7.49 3.18
N GLU A 3 -11.10 -7.50 1.97
CA GLU A 3 -9.88 -6.75 1.66
C GLU A 3 -10.05 -5.26 1.95
N LYS A 4 -11.23 -4.72 1.63
CA LYS A 4 -11.58 -3.33 1.92
C LYS A 4 -11.56 -3.01 3.42
N GLU A 5 -12.01 -3.94 4.25
CA GLU A 5 -11.96 -3.77 5.71
C GLU A 5 -10.53 -3.79 6.22
N PHE A 6 -9.72 -4.67 5.69
CA PHE A 6 -8.29 -4.73 6.03
C PHE A 6 -7.60 -3.43 5.64
N GLN A 7 -7.85 -2.96 4.42
CA GLN A 7 -7.27 -1.70 3.94
C GLN A 7 -7.66 -0.54 4.84
N GLN A 8 -8.94 -0.46 5.25
CA GLN A 8 -9.40 0.61 6.12
C GLN A 8 -8.73 0.55 7.50
N SER A 9 -8.59 -0.63 8.06
CA SER A 9 -7.89 -0.80 9.34
C SER A 9 -6.45 -0.31 9.26
N LEU A 10 -5.79 -0.61 8.15
CA LEU A 10 -4.42 -0.19 7.90
C LEU A 10 -4.33 1.35 7.77
N VAL A 11 -5.24 1.94 7.03
CA VAL A 11 -5.31 3.40 6.86
C VAL A 11 -5.54 4.08 8.22
N ASP A 12 -6.45 3.56 9.03
CA ASP A 12 -6.73 4.12 10.35
C ASP A 12 -5.50 4.06 11.25
N LEU A 13 -4.81 2.94 11.26
CA LEU A 13 -3.56 2.79 12.03
C LEU A 13 -2.49 3.77 11.55
N ALA A 14 -2.33 3.90 10.24
CA ALA A 14 -1.37 4.82 9.65
C ALA A 14 -1.66 6.26 10.07
N ARG A 15 -2.89 6.70 9.90
CA ARG A 15 -3.30 8.07 10.26
C ARG A 15 -3.11 8.34 11.75
N TRP A 16 -3.42 7.38 12.58
CA TRP A 16 -3.21 7.50 14.01
C TRP A 16 -1.75 7.73 14.38
N ASN A 17 -0.84 7.26 13.53
CA ASN A 17 0.59 7.38 13.74
C ASN A 17 1.24 8.47 12.90
N GLY A 18 0.47 9.43 12.44
CA GLY A 18 0.97 10.61 11.75
C GLY A 18 1.22 10.46 10.26
N TRP A 19 0.82 9.34 9.67
CA TRP A 19 0.92 9.17 8.23
C TRP A 19 -0.24 9.84 7.50
N ARG A 20 0.05 10.39 6.34
CA ARG A 20 -1.00 10.71 5.38
C ARG A 20 -1.18 9.49 4.49
N ALA A 21 -2.42 9.19 4.19
CA ALA A 21 -2.75 8.00 3.40
C ALA A 21 -3.56 8.43 2.18
N HIS A 22 -3.14 7.94 1.01
CA HIS A 22 -3.86 8.11 -0.23
C HIS A 22 -4.21 6.73 -0.78
N ALA A 23 -5.51 6.49 -0.97
CA ALA A 23 -5.98 5.25 -1.60
C ALA A 23 -6.12 5.49 -3.09
N THR A 24 -5.51 4.62 -3.88
CA THR A 24 -5.72 4.66 -5.33
C THR A 24 -7.13 4.16 -5.62
N ARG A 25 -7.82 4.87 -6.50
CA ARG A 25 -9.22 4.56 -6.76
C ARG A 25 -9.40 3.61 -7.92
N THR A 26 -10.27 2.63 -7.70
CA THR A 26 -10.92 1.94 -8.80
C THR A 26 -12.36 2.43 -8.85
N VAL A 27 -12.89 2.61 -10.05
CA VAL A 27 -14.26 3.07 -10.27
C VAL A 27 -15.03 1.97 -10.99
N GLN A 28 -16.21 1.61 -10.46
CA GLN A 28 -17.08 0.69 -11.15
C GLN A 28 -17.88 1.44 -12.21
N VAL A 29 -17.77 0.97 -13.46
CA VAL A 29 -18.52 1.54 -14.58
C VAL A 29 -19.86 0.83 -14.73
N LYS A 30 -20.76 1.38 -15.61
CA LYS A 30 -22.12 0.88 -15.79
C LYS A 30 -22.19 -0.61 -16.17
N SER A 31 -21.15 -1.15 -16.80
CA SER A 31 -21.09 -2.56 -17.17
C SER A 31 -20.74 -3.48 -15.99
N GLY A 32 -20.52 -2.94 -14.81
CA GLY A 32 -20.09 -3.71 -13.64
C GLY A 32 -18.58 -3.92 -13.54
N HIS A 33 -17.83 -3.50 -14.55
CA HIS A 33 -16.37 -3.61 -14.50
C HIS A 33 -15.76 -2.51 -13.64
N TRP A 34 -14.64 -2.85 -12.99
CA TRP A 34 -13.86 -1.89 -12.22
C TRP A 34 -12.78 -1.31 -13.09
N LEU A 35 -12.74 0.02 -13.19
CA LEU A 35 -11.70 0.74 -13.89
C LEU A 35 -10.85 1.52 -12.90
N SER A 36 -9.56 1.39 -13.06
CA SER A 36 -8.61 2.28 -12.39
C SER A 36 -8.59 3.60 -13.16
N PRO A 37 -8.66 4.75 -12.49
CA PRO A 37 -8.58 6.04 -13.18
C PRO A 37 -7.21 6.31 -13.82
N GLY A 38 -6.21 5.49 -13.50
CA GLY A 38 -4.89 5.56 -14.12
C GLY A 38 -4.84 4.85 -15.46
N ILE A 39 -3.74 5.04 -16.17
CA ILE A 39 -3.53 4.43 -17.48
C ILE A 39 -3.16 2.96 -17.35
N ASP A 40 -2.30 2.66 -16.38
CA ASP A 40 -1.80 1.28 -16.16
C ASP A 40 -2.44 0.67 -14.93
N ALA A 41 -3.09 -0.47 -15.12
CA ALA A 41 -3.69 -1.22 -14.03
C ALA A 41 -2.62 -1.86 -13.13
N GLY A 42 -3.00 -2.12 -11.88
CA GLY A 42 -2.17 -2.88 -10.94
C GLY A 42 -1.31 -2.04 -10.01
N PHE A 43 -1.44 -0.72 -10.04
CA PHE A 43 -0.73 0.14 -9.10
C PHE A 43 -1.15 -0.21 -7.66
N PRO A 44 -0.21 -0.15 -6.68
CA PRO A 44 -0.53 -0.45 -5.29
C PRO A 44 -1.71 0.34 -4.73
N ASP A 45 -2.45 -0.28 -3.80
CA ASP A 45 -3.69 0.27 -3.26
C ASP A 45 -3.52 1.56 -2.48
N LEU A 46 -2.39 1.71 -1.80
CA LEU A 46 -2.15 2.83 -0.89
C LEU A 46 -0.80 3.46 -1.11
N ILE A 47 -0.77 4.77 -0.89
CA ILE A 47 0.47 5.53 -0.73
C ILE A 47 0.41 6.12 0.67
N LEU A 48 1.42 5.83 1.48
CA LEU A 48 1.55 6.36 2.82
C LEU A 48 2.78 7.25 2.90
N ALA A 49 2.60 8.44 3.43
CA ALA A 49 3.71 9.38 3.57
C ALA A 49 3.74 9.97 4.98
N ARG A 50 4.90 10.01 5.56
CA ARG A 50 5.19 10.67 6.81
C ARG A 50 6.54 11.35 6.62
N LYS A 51 6.83 12.39 7.37
CA LYS A 51 8.05 13.19 7.14
C LYS A 51 9.27 12.30 6.86
N GLY A 52 9.77 12.39 5.64
CA GLY A 52 10.94 11.67 5.19
C GLY A 52 10.72 10.20 4.88
N GLU A 53 9.48 9.72 4.88
CA GLU A 53 9.15 8.31 4.62
C GLU A 53 8.05 8.22 3.58
N LEU A 54 8.19 7.30 2.64
CA LEU A 54 7.19 7.06 1.61
C LEU A 54 7.05 5.56 1.40
N LEU A 55 5.83 5.06 1.54
CA LEU A 55 5.52 3.65 1.37
C LEU A 55 4.46 3.48 0.29
N PHE A 56 4.69 2.52 -0.60
CA PHE A 56 3.67 2.00 -1.51
C PHE A 56 3.20 0.66 -0.97
N VAL A 57 1.90 0.49 -0.80
CA VAL A 57 1.35 -0.70 -0.15
C VAL A 57 0.27 -1.33 -0.99
N GLU A 58 0.46 -2.60 -1.32
CA GLU A 58 -0.57 -3.45 -1.91
C GLU A 58 -1.22 -4.25 -0.79
N CYS A 59 -2.54 -4.16 -0.67
CA CYS A 59 -3.31 -4.88 0.35
C CYS A 59 -3.88 -6.16 -0.25
N LYS A 60 -3.60 -7.29 0.39
CA LYS A 60 -4.10 -8.61 -0.03
C LYS A 60 -4.59 -9.38 1.18
N LEU A 61 -5.63 -10.21 0.99
CA LEU A 61 -5.99 -11.20 1.99
C LEU A 61 -4.96 -12.33 2.02
N ASP A 62 -4.90 -13.07 3.11
CA ASP A 62 -3.81 -14.01 3.39
C ASP A 62 -3.56 -15.05 2.30
N LYS A 63 -4.63 -15.49 1.62
CA LYS A 63 -4.53 -16.54 0.61
C LYS A 63 -4.68 -16.04 -0.82
N THR A 64 -4.78 -14.74 -1.01
CA THR A 64 -4.97 -14.16 -2.34
C THR A 64 -3.63 -13.84 -2.98
N LYS A 65 -3.43 -14.29 -4.20
CA LYS A 65 -2.20 -14.02 -4.94
C LYS A 65 -2.28 -12.66 -5.62
N THR A 66 -1.14 -12.02 -5.77
CA THR A 66 -1.04 -10.83 -6.60
C THR A 66 -1.23 -11.20 -8.07
N ARG A 67 -1.72 -10.24 -8.85
CA ARG A 67 -1.91 -10.42 -10.31
C ARG A 67 -0.66 -9.95 -11.05
N ALA A 68 -0.54 -10.40 -12.30
CA ALA A 68 0.62 -10.06 -13.12
C ALA A 68 0.89 -8.55 -13.22
N ASN A 69 -0.16 -7.74 -13.42
CA ASN A 69 -0.01 -6.28 -13.48
C ASN A 69 0.46 -5.69 -12.15
N GLN A 70 0.01 -6.25 -11.04
CA GLN A 70 0.46 -5.83 -9.71
C GLN A 70 1.93 -6.19 -9.52
N ASP A 71 2.33 -7.37 -9.95
CA ASP A 71 3.72 -7.82 -9.85
C ASP A 71 4.67 -6.92 -10.66
N LEU A 72 4.26 -6.49 -11.83
CA LEU A 72 5.04 -5.57 -12.64
C LEU A 72 5.26 -4.23 -11.94
N TRP A 73 4.20 -3.66 -11.37
CA TRP A 73 4.30 -2.40 -10.62
C TRP A 73 5.18 -2.56 -9.38
N LEU A 74 4.98 -3.64 -8.62
CA LEU A 74 5.77 -3.91 -7.42
C LEU A 74 7.25 -4.06 -7.74
N GLU A 75 7.58 -4.74 -8.83
CA GLU A 75 8.95 -4.92 -9.27
C GLU A 75 9.61 -3.59 -9.64
N LEU A 76 8.90 -2.75 -10.39
CA LEU A 76 9.39 -1.42 -10.77
C LEU A 76 9.62 -0.54 -9.54
N LEU A 77 8.64 -0.50 -8.64
CA LEU A 77 8.73 0.32 -7.43
C LEU A 77 9.84 -0.17 -6.51
N GLU A 78 10.00 -1.49 -6.39
CA GLU A 78 11.06 -2.08 -5.58
C GLU A 78 12.44 -1.70 -6.10
N SER A 79 12.61 -1.57 -7.40
CA SER A 79 13.89 -1.11 -7.99
C SER A 79 14.22 0.31 -7.53
N VAL A 80 13.23 1.16 -7.35
CA VAL A 80 13.41 2.53 -6.86
C VAL A 80 13.68 2.55 -5.35
N CYS A 81 13.10 1.64 -4.61
CA CYS A 81 13.25 1.56 -3.16
C CYS A 81 14.70 1.35 -2.72
N ARG A 82 15.53 0.79 -3.59
CA ARG A 82 16.95 0.56 -3.29
C ARG A 82 17.77 1.84 -3.20
N ILE A 83 17.23 2.95 -3.69
CA ILE A 83 18.01 4.18 -3.84
C ILE A 83 17.72 5.17 -2.72
N GLY A 84 16.68 4.97 -1.92
CA GLY A 84 16.31 5.97 -0.94
C GLY A 84 15.33 5.52 0.13
N GLN A 85 14.55 6.47 0.59
CA GLN A 85 13.64 6.30 1.72
C GLN A 85 12.24 5.88 1.28
N VAL A 86 12.17 5.20 0.16
CA VAL A 86 10.93 4.67 -0.40
C VAL A 86 10.89 3.18 -0.14
N GLU A 87 9.78 2.70 0.37
CA GLU A 87 9.57 1.29 0.66
C GLU A 87 8.32 0.80 -0.06
N CYS A 88 8.30 -0.46 -0.39
CA CYS A 88 7.19 -1.08 -1.11
C CYS A 88 6.83 -2.40 -0.44
N TYR A 89 5.55 -2.57 -0.14
CA TYR A 89 5.07 -3.73 0.61
C TYR A 89 3.85 -4.36 -0.04
N VAL A 90 3.77 -5.68 0.06
CA VAL A 90 2.50 -6.40 -0.03
C VAL A 90 2.16 -6.79 1.40
N TRP A 91 1.10 -6.21 1.95
CA TRP A 91 0.69 -6.47 3.32
C TRP A 91 -0.61 -7.27 3.36
N ARG A 92 -0.61 -8.25 4.25
CA ARG A 92 -1.72 -9.17 4.48
C ARG A 92 -2.14 -9.10 5.94
N PRO A 93 -3.37 -9.52 6.28
CA PRO A 93 -3.79 -9.57 7.70
C PRO A 93 -2.81 -10.31 8.60
N ALA A 94 -2.22 -11.41 8.11
CA ALA A 94 -1.22 -12.15 8.87
C ALA A 94 0.03 -11.33 9.20
N ASP A 95 0.28 -10.25 8.49
CA ASP A 95 1.43 -9.36 8.70
C ASP A 95 1.16 -8.27 9.73
N TRP A 96 0.00 -8.28 10.40
CA TRP A 96 -0.44 -7.18 11.23
C TRP A 96 0.59 -6.73 12.27
N GLN A 97 1.31 -7.65 12.86
CA GLN A 97 2.36 -7.30 13.81
C GLN A 97 3.49 -6.51 13.13
N LYS A 98 3.92 -6.95 11.96
CA LYS A 98 4.94 -6.24 11.17
C LYS A 98 4.44 -4.87 10.72
N ILE A 99 3.18 -4.80 10.29
CA ILE A 99 2.54 -3.55 9.87
C ILE A 99 2.54 -2.57 11.04
N THR A 100 2.11 -3.01 12.20
CA THR A 100 2.08 -2.19 13.41
C THR A 100 3.47 -1.67 13.76
N GLN A 101 4.46 -2.55 13.76
CA GLN A 101 5.83 -2.16 14.04
C GLN A 101 6.33 -1.10 13.06
N ARG A 102 6.06 -1.29 11.77
CA ARG A 102 6.52 -0.34 10.76
C ARG A 102 5.82 1.01 10.86
N LEU A 103 4.52 1.03 11.07
CA LEU A 103 3.75 2.28 11.08
C LEU A 103 3.91 3.06 12.38
N THR A 104 4.20 2.39 13.48
CA THR A 104 4.37 3.04 14.79
C THR A 104 5.80 3.46 15.06
N SER A 105 6.78 2.80 14.46
CA SER A 105 8.18 3.14 14.66
C SER A 105 8.55 4.39 13.87
N GLN A 106 9.36 5.25 14.48
CA GLN A 106 9.93 6.38 13.79
C GLN A 106 11.25 5.97 13.18
N THR A 107 11.43 6.30 11.91
CA THR A 107 12.71 6.10 11.27
C THR A 107 13.72 7.05 11.94
N LYS A 108 14.81 6.49 12.40
CA LYS A 108 15.91 7.33 12.92
C LYS A 108 16.53 8.06 11.76
N ARG A 109 16.15 9.32 11.62
CA ARG A 109 16.78 10.18 10.64
C ARG A 109 17.72 11.15 11.34
N LYS A 110 18.90 11.17 10.82
CA LYS A 110 19.78 12.29 11.10
C LYS A 110 19.25 13.50 10.35
N VAL A 111 18.90 14.47 11.08
CA VAL A 111 18.50 15.75 10.53
C VAL A 111 19.75 16.48 10.05
#